data_eacc7361887cf87c42fe34de7f2fa75e
#
_entry.id   eacc7361887cf87c42fe34de7f2fa75e
#
_cell.length_a   1.000
_cell.length_b   1.000
_cell.length_c   1.000
_cell.angle_alpha   90.00
_cell.angle_beta   90.00
_cell.angle_gamma   90.00
#
_symmetry.space_group_name_H-M   'P 1'
#
loop_
_entity.id
_entity.type
_entity.pdbx_description
1 polymer ?
#
loop_
_entity_poly.entity_id
_entity_poly.type
_entity_poly.pdbx_seq_one_letter_code
_entity_poly.pdbx_strand_id
1 'polypeptide(L)'
;MSNKIRLVGLFITAIILLSGVIAVSGVSSQNVGPVRSTQVVGTSSDSVKLKWKRVGSSDGYFIYQKAGEEYKKVQTVKDSKSVETTVDGLDDSTQYTFCVKAYKKGRNNTVQSKKFTEVTACTVPAKQSSSIEAVRENSLEISWSPNPRCAGYDVQYGKASDFSDAQSIRIKNTDTDSTDIMELMVGDEYYARVRSYVYFNEEKINGRWSEVKSAKVLDKAGIIAIDMKKPMIAVTFDDGPGYNDASDRILDVIEKYKIKATFFMLGANAESHTKNVKRKVSLGCQIGNHTYNHEHYGKNVNANDIIKGAKAIEKAGGVKPTAFRSPGGITTDVIRKTCKEQNVPLYYWSLDTQDWKSRDADKIYNTVMKHVEDGDIILMHEIYGSTADAFERIVPALIKKGYQFVTCDELVTAKSGKAPEPGIQYVNGTTIKNKTS
;
A
#
# COMPACT_ATOMS: atom_id res chain seq x y z
N MET A 1 43.50 -17.53 -11.06
CA MET A 1 44.60 -16.59 -10.81
C MET A 1 44.22 -15.79 -9.61
N SER A 2 44.66 -16.27 -8.58
CA SER A 2 45.49 -15.84 -7.44
C SER A 2 44.98 -14.63 -6.65
N ASN A 3 44.34 -14.96 -5.52
CA ASN A 3 44.05 -14.09 -4.39
C ASN A 3 45.33 -13.75 -3.64
N LYS A 4 45.51 -12.49 -3.25
CA LYS A 4 46.45 -12.09 -2.22
C LYS A 4 45.73 -11.40 -1.07
N ILE A 5 45.63 -12.12 0.00
CA ILE A 5 45.27 -11.62 1.35
C ILE A 5 46.51 -10.96 1.94
N ARG A 6 46.43 -9.70 2.35
CA ARG A 6 47.47 -9.03 3.15
C ARG A 6 47.02 -9.03 4.63
N LEU A 7 47.74 -9.82 5.42
CA LEU A 7 47.80 -9.74 6.89
C LEU A 7 48.62 -8.51 7.28
N VAL A 8 48.05 -7.66 8.14
CA VAL A 8 48.78 -6.59 8.82
C VAL A 8 48.94 -7.03 10.29
N GLY A 9 50.18 -7.37 10.62
CA GLY A 9 50.56 -7.73 11.99
C GLY A 9 50.68 -6.47 12.86
N LEU A 10 50.12 -6.56 14.07
CA LEU A 10 50.28 -5.55 15.11
C LEU A 10 51.45 -5.94 16.02
N PHE A 11 52.51 -5.17 16.06
CA PHE A 11 53.60 -5.30 17.03
C PHE A 11 53.17 -4.65 18.35
N ILE A 12 53.14 -5.45 19.42
CA ILE A 12 52.99 -4.96 20.80
C ILE A 12 54.39 -4.79 21.37
N THR A 13 54.79 -3.57 21.64
CA THR A 13 56.04 -3.27 22.38
C THR A 13 55.70 -3.12 23.87
N ALA A 14 56.12 -4.04 24.68
CA ALA A 14 56.02 -3.97 26.13
C ALA A 14 57.15 -3.11 26.68
N ILE A 15 56.80 -1.98 27.30
CA ILE A 15 57.73 -1.16 28.11
C ILE A 15 57.50 -1.52 29.58
N ILE A 16 58.47 -2.21 30.16
CA ILE A 16 58.54 -2.45 31.61
C ILE A 16 59.24 -1.22 32.23
N LEU A 17 58.50 -0.43 33.00
CA LEU A 17 59.05 0.60 33.88
C LEU A 17 58.92 0.12 35.32
N LEU A 18 60.02 -0.26 35.92
CA LEU A 18 60.18 -0.42 37.36
C LEU A 18 60.16 1.02 37.98
N SER A 19 59.20 1.31 38.83
CA SER A 19 59.25 2.45 39.72
C SER A 19 58.81 2.09 41.13
N GLY A 20 59.63 2.57 42.04
CA GLY A 20 59.71 2.23 43.45
C GLY A 20 58.42 2.45 44.24
N VAL A 21 58.31 1.60 45.26
CA VAL A 21 57.30 1.63 46.31
C VAL A 21 57.53 2.87 47.16
N ILE A 22 56.68 3.89 47.05
CA ILE A 22 56.47 4.89 48.08
C ILE A 22 55.20 4.49 48.84
N ALA A 23 55.38 4.02 50.05
CA ALA A 23 54.26 3.76 50.94
C ALA A 23 53.64 5.10 51.36
N VAL A 24 52.51 5.47 50.73
CA VAL A 24 51.66 6.54 51.24
C VAL A 24 50.59 5.88 52.13
N SER A 25 50.82 5.95 53.42
CA SER A 25 49.84 5.67 54.45
C SER A 25 48.66 6.61 54.36
N GLY A 26 47.47 6.03 54.27
CA GLY A 26 46.22 6.78 54.53
C GLY A 26 45.36 7.11 53.34
N VAL A 27 45.11 6.25 52.37
CA VAL A 27 43.94 6.34 51.50
C VAL A 27 42.86 5.41 52.05
N SER A 28 41.93 5.97 52.81
CA SER A 28 40.63 5.34 53.06
C SER A 28 40.05 4.97 51.71
N SER A 29 40.03 3.67 51.36
CA SER A 29 39.38 3.18 50.17
C SER A 29 37.89 3.49 50.31
N GLN A 30 37.43 4.59 49.64
CA GLN A 30 36.03 4.92 49.61
C GLN A 30 35.29 3.85 48.77
N ASN A 31 34.87 2.79 49.46
CA ASN A 31 34.20 1.71 48.82
C ASN A 31 32.70 2.07 48.71
N VAL A 32 32.18 2.20 47.47
CA VAL A 32 30.76 2.43 47.22
C VAL A 32 30.07 1.09 47.05
N GLY A 33 29.05 0.86 47.85
CA GLY A 33 28.25 -0.38 47.77
C GLY A 33 27.54 -0.54 46.42
N PRO A 34 27.26 -1.79 46.03
CA PRO A 34 26.51 -2.06 44.78
C PRO A 34 25.07 -1.57 44.89
N VAL A 35 24.52 -1.11 43.77
CA VAL A 35 23.07 -0.90 43.60
C VAL A 35 22.41 -2.27 43.54
N ARG A 36 21.41 -2.48 44.37
CA ARG A 36 20.60 -3.70 44.39
C ARG A 36 19.18 -3.44 43.95
N SER A 37 18.51 -4.51 43.45
CA SER A 37 17.10 -4.46 43.04
C SER A 37 16.80 -3.39 41.99
N THR A 38 17.67 -3.22 40.98
CA THR A 38 17.35 -2.44 39.81
C THR A 38 16.19 -3.11 39.07
N GLN A 39 15.17 -2.34 38.71
CA GLN A 39 13.96 -2.81 38.05
C GLN A 39 13.55 -1.85 36.96
N VAL A 40 12.91 -2.37 35.92
CA VAL A 40 12.15 -1.60 34.95
C VAL A 40 10.75 -1.40 35.52
N VAL A 41 10.32 -0.14 35.64
CA VAL A 41 9.01 0.20 36.20
C VAL A 41 8.08 0.86 35.19
N GLY A 42 8.55 1.07 33.97
CA GLY A 42 7.76 1.58 32.85
C GLY A 42 8.57 1.64 31.57
N THR A 43 7.88 1.51 30.45
CA THR A 43 8.42 1.68 29.09
C THR A 43 7.45 2.52 28.25
N SER A 44 8.00 3.31 27.35
CA SER A 44 7.26 3.99 26.29
C SER A 44 7.88 3.64 24.93
N SER A 45 7.50 4.32 23.88
CA SER A 45 8.11 4.14 22.55
C SER A 45 9.53 4.71 22.44
N ASP A 46 9.93 5.58 23.35
CA ASP A 46 11.20 6.31 23.29
C ASP A 46 11.94 6.34 24.62
N SER A 47 11.43 5.66 25.64
CA SER A 47 12.04 5.70 26.96
C SER A 47 11.84 4.44 27.80
N VAL A 48 12.73 4.26 28.80
CA VAL A 48 12.67 3.24 29.84
C VAL A 48 12.83 3.89 31.20
N LYS A 49 11.88 3.63 32.11
CA LYS A 49 11.92 4.09 33.50
C LYS A 49 12.52 3.02 34.40
N LEU A 50 13.60 3.36 35.07
CA LEU A 50 14.36 2.51 35.99
C LEU A 50 14.13 2.92 37.44
N LYS A 51 14.07 1.94 38.35
CA LYS A 51 13.98 2.15 39.79
C LYS A 51 14.96 1.20 40.51
N TRP A 52 15.55 1.64 41.62
CA TRP A 52 16.51 0.84 42.39
C TRP A 52 16.44 1.12 43.88
N LYS A 53 17.14 0.33 44.69
CA LYS A 53 17.30 0.58 46.14
C LYS A 53 18.41 1.59 46.39
N ARG A 54 18.15 2.53 47.29
CA ARG A 54 19.12 3.56 47.72
C ARG A 54 20.40 2.95 48.27
N VAL A 55 21.55 3.55 47.92
CA VAL A 55 22.84 3.26 48.49
C VAL A 55 23.24 4.43 49.40
N GLY A 56 23.21 4.25 50.73
CA GLY A 56 23.36 5.35 51.71
C GLY A 56 24.74 6.03 51.69
N SER A 57 25.77 5.36 51.16
CA SER A 57 27.14 5.89 51.06
C SER A 57 27.45 6.58 49.75
N SER A 58 26.46 6.74 48.85
CA SER A 58 26.63 7.35 47.51
C SER A 58 26.25 8.81 47.48
N ASP A 59 26.82 9.55 46.54
CA ASP A 59 26.44 10.93 46.18
C ASP A 59 25.43 10.98 45.00
N GLY A 60 25.27 9.86 44.32
CA GLY A 60 24.37 9.69 43.22
C GLY A 60 24.60 8.41 42.44
N TYR A 61 24.06 8.37 41.19
CA TYR A 61 24.09 7.17 40.39
C TYR A 61 24.44 7.49 38.91
N PHE A 62 25.20 6.57 38.31
CA PHE A 62 25.45 6.54 36.88
C PHE A 62 24.58 5.46 36.27
N ILE A 63 23.89 5.79 35.20
CA ILE A 63 23.11 4.87 34.39
C ILE A 63 23.94 4.50 33.17
N TYR A 64 24.11 3.23 32.94
CA TYR A 64 24.82 2.69 31.79
C TYR A 64 23.87 1.85 30.93
N GLN A 65 24.03 1.99 29.63
CA GLN A 65 23.41 1.17 28.62
C GLN A 65 24.47 0.23 28.03
N LYS A 66 24.14 -1.03 27.87
CA LYS A 66 24.98 -2.01 27.21
C LYS A 66 24.95 -1.81 25.69
N ALA A 67 26.10 -1.76 25.06
CA ALA A 67 26.30 -1.67 23.62
C ALA A 67 27.32 -2.73 23.20
N GLY A 68 26.85 -3.88 22.72
CA GLY A 68 27.67 -5.07 22.53
C GLY A 68 28.17 -5.60 23.88
N GLU A 69 29.47 -5.74 24.01
CA GLU A 69 30.13 -6.18 25.30
C GLU A 69 30.45 -4.99 26.22
N GLU A 70 30.27 -3.75 25.76
CA GLU A 70 30.65 -2.56 26.52
C GLU A 70 29.45 -1.86 27.17
N TYR A 71 29.73 -1.01 28.18
CA TYR A 71 28.74 -0.21 28.89
C TYR A 71 29.02 1.28 28.65
N LYS A 72 28.14 1.95 27.95
CA LYS A 72 28.18 3.39 27.74
C LYS A 72 27.36 4.10 28.79
N LYS A 73 27.96 5.09 29.49
CA LYS A 73 27.23 5.93 30.45
C LYS A 73 26.28 6.84 29.68
N VAL A 74 24.97 6.70 29.93
CA VAL A 74 23.92 7.47 29.25
C VAL A 74 23.34 8.58 30.12
N GLN A 75 23.41 8.42 31.47
CA GLN A 75 22.82 9.42 32.36
C GLN A 75 23.54 9.48 33.71
N THR A 76 23.41 10.61 34.40
CA THR A 76 23.90 10.83 35.77
C THR A 76 22.76 11.39 36.63
N VAL A 77 22.42 10.68 37.71
CA VAL A 77 21.52 11.14 38.76
C VAL A 77 22.38 11.69 39.90
N LYS A 78 22.33 13.02 40.10
CA LYS A 78 23.21 13.72 41.03
C LYS A 78 22.75 13.67 42.50
N ASP A 79 21.56 13.20 42.78
CA ASP A 79 21.02 13.10 44.13
C ASP A 79 20.90 11.62 44.52
N SER A 80 21.59 11.25 45.64
CA SER A 80 21.55 9.90 46.19
C SER A 80 20.17 9.50 46.76
N LYS A 81 19.26 10.45 46.97
CA LYS A 81 17.88 10.18 47.41
C LYS A 81 16.98 9.81 46.25
N SER A 82 17.32 10.26 45.04
CA SER A 82 16.60 9.90 43.82
C SER A 82 16.91 8.47 43.44
N VAL A 83 15.96 7.57 43.56
CA VAL A 83 16.07 6.12 43.33
C VAL A 83 15.33 5.66 42.09
N GLU A 84 14.97 6.57 41.23
CA GLU A 84 14.36 6.31 39.91
C GLU A 84 14.81 7.35 38.90
N THR A 85 14.77 6.97 37.63
CA THR A 85 15.02 7.89 36.51
C THR A 85 14.43 7.31 35.23
N THR A 86 14.20 8.19 34.23
CA THR A 86 13.83 7.79 32.87
C THR A 86 15.04 7.97 31.96
N VAL A 87 15.33 6.99 31.15
CA VAL A 87 16.29 7.08 30.03
C VAL A 87 15.49 7.31 28.78
N ASP A 88 15.64 8.48 28.18
CA ASP A 88 14.91 8.96 27.01
C ASP A 88 15.77 8.86 25.74
N GLY A 89 15.14 9.08 24.56
CA GLY A 89 15.81 9.10 23.27
C GLY A 89 16.18 7.72 22.75
N LEU A 90 15.41 6.73 23.12
CA LEU A 90 15.56 5.34 22.68
C LEU A 90 14.72 5.09 21.41
N ASP A 91 15.17 4.15 20.58
CA ASP A 91 14.38 3.66 19.48
C ASP A 91 13.19 2.83 19.99
N ASP A 92 12.05 2.91 19.32
CA ASP A 92 10.89 2.07 19.61
C ASP A 92 11.14 0.60 19.22
N SER A 93 10.31 -0.31 19.73
CA SER A 93 10.38 -1.73 19.38
C SER A 93 11.75 -2.37 19.58
N THR A 94 12.56 -1.82 20.47
CA THR A 94 13.97 -2.18 20.61
C THR A 94 14.29 -2.64 22.04
N GLN A 95 15.08 -3.70 22.14
CA GLN A 95 15.53 -4.23 23.42
C GLN A 95 16.78 -3.49 23.90
N TYR A 96 16.77 -3.06 25.16
CA TYR A 96 17.88 -2.38 25.82
C TYR A 96 18.22 -3.05 27.14
N THR A 97 19.50 -3.13 27.44
CA THR A 97 20.00 -3.61 28.76
C THR A 97 20.69 -2.47 29.47
N PHE A 98 20.30 -2.25 30.73
CA PHE A 98 20.83 -1.18 31.57
C PHE A 98 21.45 -1.74 32.84
N CYS A 99 22.37 -0.99 33.41
CA CYS A 99 22.79 -1.18 34.79
C CYS A 99 22.95 0.17 35.50
N VAL A 100 22.74 0.16 36.78
CA VAL A 100 22.91 1.32 37.66
C VAL A 100 24.10 1.11 38.60
N LYS A 101 25.03 2.09 38.61
CA LYS A 101 26.20 2.08 39.53
C LYS A 101 26.13 3.29 40.44
N ALA A 102 26.20 3.08 41.73
CA ALA A 102 26.34 4.16 42.70
C ALA A 102 27.73 4.78 42.59
N TYR A 103 27.84 6.07 42.76
CA TYR A 103 29.12 6.77 42.78
C TYR A 103 29.27 7.64 44.01
N LYS A 104 30.54 7.91 44.39
CA LYS A 104 30.95 8.85 45.43
C LYS A 104 32.09 9.74 44.91
N LYS A 105 31.97 11.05 45.12
CA LYS A 105 32.99 12.02 44.77
C LYS A 105 34.06 12.04 45.85
N GLY A 106 35.31 11.85 45.48
CA GLY A 106 36.48 12.15 46.30
C GLY A 106 37.02 13.51 45.96
N ARG A 107 38.10 13.90 46.64
CA ARG A 107 38.74 15.22 46.37
C ARG A 107 39.25 15.37 44.95
N ASN A 108 39.87 14.33 44.39
CA ASN A 108 40.45 14.36 43.05
C ASN A 108 39.91 13.25 42.10
N ASN A 109 39.00 12.42 42.53
CA ASN A 109 38.46 11.32 41.74
C ASN A 109 37.01 11.00 42.09
N THR A 110 36.34 10.28 41.22
CA THR A 110 35.01 9.70 41.48
C THR A 110 35.11 8.19 41.47
N VAL A 111 34.69 7.58 42.53
CA VAL A 111 34.66 6.13 42.69
C VAL A 111 33.24 5.65 42.43
N GLN A 112 33.09 4.54 41.71
CA GLN A 112 31.78 3.91 41.46
C GLN A 112 31.76 2.45 41.94
N SER A 113 30.56 1.92 42.15
CA SER A 113 30.39 0.53 42.56
C SER A 113 30.89 -0.41 41.46
N LYS A 114 31.69 -1.41 41.87
CA LYS A 114 32.25 -2.42 40.95
C LYS A 114 31.19 -3.46 40.53
N LYS A 115 30.34 -3.89 41.48
CA LYS A 115 29.26 -4.86 41.23
C LYS A 115 27.99 -4.13 40.85
N PHE A 116 27.26 -4.67 39.89
CA PHE A 116 25.98 -4.16 39.40
C PHE A 116 25.08 -5.31 38.95
N THR A 117 23.80 -5.06 38.78
CA THR A 117 22.83 -5.99 38.22
C THR A 117 22.30 -5.40 36.92
N GLU A 118 22.25 -6.20 35.88
CA GLU A 118 21.62 -5.84 34.61
C GLU A 118 20.10 -5.96 34.69
N VAL A 119 19.41 -5.08 34.01
CA VAL A 119 17.98 -5.18 33.72
C VAL A 119 17.76 -4.95 32.25
N THR A 120 16.91 -5.74 31.66
CA THR A 120 16.57 -5.62 30.22
C THR A 120 15.12 -5.20 30.07
N ALA A 121 14.86 -4.34 29.12
CA ALA A 121 13.54 -3.85 28.75
C ALA A 121 13.41 -3.78 27.24
N CYS A 122 12.19 -3.87 26.75
CA CYS A 122 11.86 -3.55 25.38
C CYS A 122 10.99 -2.30 25.35
N THR A 123 11.32 -1.33 24.49
CA THR A 123 10.50 -0.15 24.27
C THR A 123 9.22 -0.55 23.54
N VAL A 124 8.13 0.16 23.83
CA VAL A 124 6.83 -0.08 23.20
C VAL A 124 6.89 0.35 21.73
N PRO A 125 6.27 -0.38 20.81
CA PRO A 125 6.16 0.08 19.41
C PRO A 125 5.53 1.46 19.29
N ALA A 126 6.07 2.30 18.40
CA ALA A 126 5.54 3.63 18.13
C ALA A 126 4.13 3.54 17.53
N LYS A 127 3.32 4.59 17.78
CA LYS A 127 1.99 4.74 17.21
C LYS A 127 2.11 4.90 15.69
N GLN A 128 1.32 4.13 14.92
CA GLN A 128 1.30 4.20 13.46
C GLN A 128 0.43 5.37 12.97
N SER A 129 0.79 5.97 11.84
CA SER A 129 -0.16 6.71 11.01
C SER A 129 -0.92 5.71 10.14
N SER A 130 -2.19 5.94 9.86
CA SER A 130 -2.99 5.05 9.02
C SER A 130 -3.99 5.83 8.19
N SER A 131 -4.39 5.24 7.05
CA SER A 131 -5.51 5.65 6.23
C SER A 131 -6.43 4.46 5.94
N ILE A 132 -7.64 4.74 5.51
CA ILE A 132 -8.61 3.77 5.02
C ILE A 132 -9.28 4.36 3.79
N GLU A 133 -9.32 3.59 2.72
CA GLU A 133 -9.87 4.03 1.45
C GLU A 133 -10.66 2.91 0.78
N ALA A 134 -11.70 3.29 0.03
CA ALA A 134 -12.42 2.36 -0.84
C ALA A 134 -11.66 2.23 -2.15
N VAL A 135 -11.04 1.08 -2.39
CA VAL A 135 -10.18 0.84 -3.57
C VAL A 135 -10.80 -0.14 -4.57
N ARG A 136 -11.77 -0.95 -4.13
CA ARG A 136 -12.47 -1.93 -4.95
C ARG A 136 -13.91 -2.10 -4.47
N GLU A 137 -14.75 -2.71 -5.34
CA GLU A 137 -16.09 -3.13 -4.95
C GLU A 137 -16.07 -3.99 -3.68
N ASN A 138 -16.97 -3.70 -2.76
CA ASN A 138 -17.15 -4.44 -1.51
C ASN A 138 -15.88 -4.57 -0.67
N SER A 139 -14.92 -3.65 -0.82
CA SER A 139 -13.65 -3.69 -0.10
C SER A 139 -13.17 -2.31 0.33
N LEU A 140 -12.35 -2.33 1.38
CA LEU A 140 -11.61 -1.17 1.85
C LEU A 140 -10.14 -1.58 2.00
N GLU A 141 -9.21 -0.73 1.58
CA GLU A 141 -7.81 -0.87 1.90
C GLU A 141 -7.47 -0.04 3.14
N ILE A 142 -6.81 -0.67 4.10
CA ILE A 142 -6.23 0.01 5.24
C ILE A 142 -4.72 0.04 5.03
N SER A 143 -4.13 1.22 5.01
CA SER A 143 -2.68 1.39 4.90
C SER A 143 -2.11 2.11 6.11
N TRP A 144 -0.81 1.92 6.39
CA TRP A 144 -0.12 2.49 7.54
C TRP A 144 1.37 2.74 7.28
N SER A 145 1.99 3.58 8.10
CA SER A 145 3.44 3.74 8.08
C SER A 145 4.13 2.48 8.61
N PRO A 146 5.02 1.82 7.84
CA PRO A 146 5.69 0.61 8.31
C PRO A 146 6.64 0.88 9.48
N ASN A 147 6.78 -0.09 10.38
CA ASN A 147 7.78 -0.10 11.45
C ASN A 147 8.72 -1.29 11.26
N PRO A 148 9.93 -1.09 10.73
CA PRO A 148 10.86 -2.19 10.43
C PRO A 148 11.40 -2.92 11.66
N ARG A 149 11.17 -2.39 12.88
CA ARG A 149 11.62 -2.97 14.14
C ARG A 149 10.53 -3.78 14.86
N CYS A 150 9.29 -3.77 14.35
CA CYS A 150 8.21 -4.54 14.94
C CYS A 150 8.26 -6.03 14.54
N ALA A 151 7.42 -6.84 15.16
CA ALA A 151 7.21 -8.26 14.80
C ALA A 151 5.95 -8.44 13.93
N GLY A 152 5.20 -7.38 13.69
CA GLY A 152 3.99 -7.38 12.86
C GLY A 152 2.95 -6.37 13.33
N TYR A 153 1.73 -6.49 12.78
CA TYR A 153 0.64 -5.54 13.01
C TYR A 153 -0.65 -6.26 13.42
N ASP A 154 -1.43 -5.62 14.29
CA ASP A 154 -2.85 -5.93 14.49
C ASP A 154 -3.67 -4.81 13.81
N VAL A 155 -4.58 -5.20 12.94
CA VAL A 155 -5.59 -4.31 12.33
C VAL A 155 -6.95 -4.65 12.93
N GLN A 156 -7.71 -3.64 13.34
CA GLN A 156 -9.10 -3.79 13.74
C GLN A 156 -10.00 -2.95 12.84
N TYR A 157 -11.15 -3.52 12.48
CA TYR A 157 -12.19 -2.84 11.72
C TYR A 157 -13.57 -3.28 12.15
N GLY A 158 -14.57 -2.41 11.98
CA GLY A 158 -15.97 -2.66 12.33
C GLY A 158 -16.86 -1.52 11.91
N LYS A 159 -18.19 -1.67 12.04
CA LYS A 159 -19.16 -0.62 11.76
C LYS A 159 -19.35 0.34 12.95
N ALA A 160 -19.05 -0.12 14.16
CA ALA A 160 -19.11 0.70 15.36
C ALA A 160 -17.79 1.47 15.56
N SER A 161 -17.86 2.78 15.73
CA SER A 161 -16.69 3.64 15.96
C SER A 161 -15.96 3.36 17.28
N ASP A 162 -16.62 2.71 18.24
CA ASP A 162 -16.06 2.25 19.52
C ASP A 162 -15.44 0.84 19.43
N PHE A 163 -15.53 0.20 18.25
CA PHE A 163 -15.03 -1.15 18.00
C PHE A 163 -15.70 -2.26 18.82
N SER A 164 -16.94 -2.05 19.28
CA SER A 164 -17.74 -3.07 20.00
C SER A 164 -18.06 -4.30 19.12
N ASP A 165 -18.10 -4.13 17.78
CA ASP A 165 -18.31 -5.17 16.76
C ASP A 165 -17.04 -5.56 16.02
N ALA A 166 -15.85 -5.18 16.51
CA ALA A 166 -14.62 -5.25 15.77
C ALA A 166 -14.19 -6.67 15.38
N GLN A 167 -13.82 -6.82 14.13
CA GLN A 167 -13.01 -7.90 13.63
C GLN A 167 -11.52 -7.53 13.69
N SER A 168 -10.65 -8.53 13.78
CA SER A 168 -9.20 -8.33 13.90
C SER A 168 -8.43 -9.19 12.93
N ILE A 169 -7.47 -8.56 12.24
CA ILE A 169 -6.52 -9.21 11.35
C ILE A 169 -5.13 -9.08 11.97
N ARG A 170 -4.38 -10.19 12.03
CA ARG A 170 -2.98 -10.19 12.46
C ARG A 170 -2.05 -10.41 11.28
N ILE A 171 -1.17 -9.46 11.05
CA ILE A 171 -0.18 -9.47 9.97
C ILE A 171 1.20 -9.71 10.59
N LYS A 172 1.87 -10.78 10.17
CA LYS A 172 3.19 -11.17 10.68
C LYS A 172 4.35 -10.65 9.82
N ASN A 173 4.06 -10.15 8.62
CA ASN A 173 5.07 -9.57 7.75
C ASN A 173 5.29 -8.09 8.11
N THR A 174 6.52 -7.74 8.46
CA THR A 174 6.91 -6.38 8.87
C THR A 174 7.05 -5.41 7.71
N ASP A 175 7.24 -5.93 6.49
CA ASP A 175 7.36 -5.13 5.27
C ASP A 175 5.99 -4.77 4.66
N THR A 176 4.90 -5.30 5.24
CA THR A 176 3.54 -4.99 4.81
C THR A 176 3.13 -3.63 5.38
N ASP A 177 2.63 -2.76 4.52
CA ASP A 177 2.15 -1.41 4.83
C ASP A 177 0.66 -1.22 4.55
N SER A 178 -0.04 -2.25 4.03
CA SER A 178 -1.48 -2.24 3.79
C SER A 178 -2.12 -3.62 3.89
N THR A 179 -3.44 -3.66 3.97
CA THR A 179 -4.28 -4.86 3.87
C THR A 179 -5.65 -4.53 3.34
N ASP A 180 -6.18 -5.41 2.50
CA ASP A 180 -7.55 -5.33 2.02
C ASP A 180 -8.52 -5.99 3.00
N ILE A 181 -9.66 -5.36 3.24
CA ILE A 181 -10.83 -5.95 3.89
C ILE A 181 -11.87 -6.18 2.81
N MET A 182 -12.21 -7.43 2.58
CA MET A 182 -13.08 -7.88 1.50
C MET A 182 -14.50 -8.23 2.00
N GLU A 183 -15.42 -8.45 1.08
CA GLU A 183 -16.81 -8.90 1.36
C GLU A 183 -17.61 -7.96 2.27
N LEU A 184 -17.34 -6.66 2.17
CA LEU A 184 -18.04 -5.65 2.92
C LEU A 184 -19.36 -5.25 2.26
N MET A 185 -20.32 -4.80 3.06
CA MET A 185 -21.62 -4.34 2.57
C MET A 185 -21.49 -2.94 1.95
N VAL A 186 -21.87 -2.83 0.68
CA VAL A 186 -21.94 -1.55 -0.03
C VAL A 186 -22.83 -0.55 0.70
N GLY A 187 -22.36 0.68 0.79
CA GLY A 187 -23.08 1.77 1.44
C GLY A 187 -22.86 1.89 2.94
N ASP A 188 -22.28 0.86 3.59
CA ASP A 188 -21.94 0.91 5.00
C ASP A 188 -20.63 1.70 5.22
N GLU A 189 -20.56 2.37 6.36
CA GLU A 189 -19.33 3.02 6.85
C GLU A 189 -18.61 2.06 7.81
N TYR A 190 -17.31 1.89 7.59
CA TYR A 190 -16.45 1.11 8.46
C TYR A 190 -15.36 1.98 9.06
N TYR A 191 -15.07 1.71 10.33
CA TYR A 191 -13.99 2.32 11.11
C TYR A 191 -12.83 1.34 11.19
N ALA A 192 -11.60 1.86 11.12
CA ALA A 192 -10.40 1.04 11.23
C ALA A 192 -9.32 1.71 12.06
N ARG A 193 -8.47 0.88 12.67
CA ARG A 193 -7.26 1.27 13.37
C ARG A 193 -6.21 0.18 13.28
N VAL A 194 -4.94 0.57 13.36
CA VAL A 194 -3.80 -0.34 13.29
C VAL A 194 -2.83 -0.06 14.44
N ARG A 195 -2.13 -1.09 14.89
CA ARG A 195 -0.98 -0.97 15.79
C ARG A 195 0.07 -2.00 15.44
N SER A 196 1.33 -1.67 15.66
CA SER A 196 2.42 -2.65 15.60
C SER A 196 2.60 -3.35 16.95
N TYR A 197 3.27 -4.50 16.94
CA TYR A 197 3.62 -5.24 18.16
C TYR A 197 5.04 -5.84 18.05
N VAL A 198 5.65 -6.13 19.20
CA VAL A 198 6.90 -6.89 19.33
C VAL A 198 6.72 -8.01 20.33
N TYR A 199 7.68 -8.94 20.37
CA TYR A 199 7.79 -9.94 21.44
C TYR A 199 9.02 -9.65 22.28
N PHE A 200 8.84 -9.75 23.61
CA PHE A 200 9.90 -9.66 24.57
C PHE A 200 9.68 -10.72 25.67
N ASN A 201 10.64 -11.61 25.88
CA ASN A 201 10.52 -12.77 26.76
C ASN A 201 9.24 -13.60 26.49
N GLU A 202 8.95 -13.84 25.21
CA GLU A 202 7.76 -14.56 24.72
C GLU A 202 6.41 -13.82 24.93
N GLU A 203 6.42 -12.71 25.63
CA GLU A 203 5.23 -11.87 25.82
C GLU A 203 5.07 -10.86 24.67
N LYS A 204 3.82 -10.69 24.22
CA LYS A 204 3.48 -9.72 23.19
C LYS A 204 3.31 -8.34 23.80
N ILE A 205 4.14 -7.39 23.37
CA ILE A 205 4.02 -5.97 23.69
C ILE A 205 3.35 -5.25 22.53
N ASN A 206 2.20 -4.66 22.78
CA ASN A 206 1.45 -3.92 21.78
C ASN A 206 1.79 -2.43 21.82
N GLY A 207 1.93 -1.81 20.65
CA GLY A 207 1.92 -0.37 20.49
C GLY A 207 0.53 0.23 20.75
N ARG A 208 0.46 1.55 20.79
CA ARG A 208 -0.82 2.27 20.82
C ARG A 208 -1.52 2.14 19.47
N TRP A 209 -2.85 2.08 19.49
CA TRP A 209 -3.65 2.13 18.28
C TRP A 209 -3.41 3.45 17.54
N SER A 210 -3.42 3.41 16.20
CA SER A 210 -3.48 4.59 15.34
C SER A 210 -4.71 5.45 15.66
N GLU A 211 -4.79 6.64 15.07
CA GLU A 211 -6.06 7.36 15.00
C GLU A 211 -7.10 6.49 14.27
N VAL A 212 -8.33 6.56 14.74
CA VAL A 212 -9.47 5.91 14.09
C VAL A 212 -9.75 6.65 12.78
N LYS A 213 -9.82 5.91 11.70
CA LYS A 213 -10.21 6.40 10.38
C LYS A 213 -11.46 5.68 9.94
N SER A 214 -12.27 6.32 9.11
CA SER A 214 -13.44 5.68 8.51
C SER A 214 -13.50 5.90 7.02
N ALA A 215 -14.14 4.95 6.33
CA ALA A 215 -14.49 5.07 4.94
C ALA A 215 -15.80 4.33 4.66
N LYS A 216 -16.55 4.84 3.69
CA LYS A 216 -17.77 4.21 3.21
C LYS A 216 -17.41 3.21 2.12
N VAL A 217 -17.96 2.00 2.22
CA VAL A 217 -17.84 0.98 1.17
C VAL A 217 -18.61 1.43 -0.05
N LEU A 218 -17.92 1.55 -1.16
CA LEU A 218 -18.50 2.02 -2.40
C LEU A 218 -18.96 0.85 -3.27
N ASP A 219 -20.00 1.08 -4.07
CA ASP A 219 -20.39 0.19 -5.14
C ASP A 219 -19.36 0.34 -6.27
N LYS A 220 -18.84 -0.80 -6.74
CA LYS A 220 -17.83 -0.89 -7.82
C LYS A 220 -16.82 0.25 -7.89
N ALA A 221 -15.69 0.05 -7.16
CA ALA A 221 -14.45 0.80 -7.33
C ALA A 221 -14.54 2.34 -7.27
N GLY A 222 -14.78 2.87 -6.10
CA GLY A 222 -14.36 4.24 -5.74
C GLY A 222 -14.98 5.38 -6.52
N ILE A 223 -16.11 5.16 -7.22
CA ILE A 223 -16.64 6.10 -8.17
C ILE A 223 -17.94 6.68 -7.67
N ILE A 224 -18.05 7.96 -7.93
CA ILE A 224 -19.27 8.75 -7.80
C ILE A 224 -20.48 7.85 -8.09
N ALA A 225 -21.34 7.66 -7.07
CA ALA A 225 -22.56 6.88 -7.23
C ALA A 225 -23.27 7.29 -8.53
N ILE A 226 -23.54 6.31 -9.41
CA ILE A 226 -24.20 6.59 -10.69
C ILE A 226 -25.55 7.19 -10.38
N ASP A 227 -25.74 8.45 -10.78
CA ASP A 227 -27.01 9.14 -10.66
C ASP A 227 -27.90 8.72 -11.84
N MET A 228 -28.85 7.84 -11.60
CA MET A 228 -29.77 7.31 -12.63
C MET A 228 -30.61 8.38 -13.35
N LYS A 229 -30.63 9.61 -12.83
CA LYS A 229 -31.34 10.74 -13.44
C LYS A 229 -30.49 11.54 -14.44
N LYS A 230 -29.17 11.30 -14.45
CA LYS A 230 -28.25 11.98 -15.36
C LYS A 230 -27.92 11.12 -16.58
N PRO A 231 -27.64 11.73 -17.73
CA PRO A 231 -27.16 10.98 -18.87
C PRO A 231 -25.79 10.35 -18.56
N MET A 232 -25.56 9.14 -19.08
CA MET A 232 -24.33 8.40 -18.89
C MET A 232 -23.84 7.76 -20.18
N ILE A 233 -22.53 7.63 -20.30
CA ILE A 233 -21.85 7.03 -21.44
C ILE A 233 -20.71 6.13 -21.00
N ALA A 234 -20.38 5.11 -21.81
CA ALA A 234 -19.16 4.35 -21.67
C ALA A 234 -18.17 4.73 -22.77
N VAL A 235 -17.10 5.43 -22.42
CA VAL A 235 -15.99 5.64 -23.36
C VAL A 235 -15.10 4.41 -23.34
N THR A 236 -14.77 3.90 -24.52
CA THR A 236 -14.00 2.67 -24.66
C THR A 236 -12.78 2.88 -25.56
N PHE A 237 -11.69 2.19 -25.22
CA PHE A 237 -10.43 2.27 -25.95
C PHE A 237 -9.98 0.89 -26.38
N ASP A 238 -9.69 0.73 -27.67
CA ASP A 238 -9.18 -0.50 -28.24
C ASP A 238 -7.66 -0.45 -28.48
N ASP A 239 -7.05 -1.60 -28.72
CA ASP A 239 -5.66 -1.84 -29.18
C ASP A 239 -4.54 -1.55 -28.18
N GLY A 240 -4.82 -0.95 -27.06
CA GLY A 240 -3.78 -0.54 -26.11
C GLY A 240 -3.18 -1.66 -25.24
N PRO A 241 -2.29 -1.26 -24.33
CA PRO A 241 -1.62 0.04 -24.22
C PRO A 241 -0.70 0.36 -25.41
N GLY A 242 -0.63 1.64 -25.81
CA GLY A 242 0.24 2.08 -26.92
C GLY A 242 1.70 2.25 -26.48
N TYR A 243 2.61 2.31 -27.48
CA TYR A 243 4.04 2.53 -27.26
C TYR A 243 4.44 4.03 -27.18
N ASN A 244 3.46 4.92 -27.25
CA ASN A 244 3.61 6.37 -27.08
C ASN A 244 2.96 6.83 -25.78
N ASP A 245 2.96 8.13 -25.50
CA ASP A 245 2.38 8.74 -24.30
C ASP A 245 0.84 8.83 -24.28
N ALA A 246 0.17 8.48 -25.39
CA ALA A 246 -1.27 8.65 -25.53
C ALA A 246 -2.06 7.90 -24.44
N SER A 247 -1.69 6.64 -24.18
CA SER A 247 -2.33 5.83 -23.13
C SER A 247 -2.18 6.48 -21.75
N ASP A 248 -1.00 6.99 -21.40
CA ASP A 248 -0.75 7.62 -20.09
C ASP A 248 -1.51 8.96 -19.97
N ARG A 249 -1.53 9.78 -21.01
CA ARG A 249 -2.31 11.03 -21.05
C ARG A 249 -3.81 10.80 -20.89
N ILE A 250 -4.35 9.74 -21.50
CA ILE A 250 -5.76 9.33 -21.30
C ILE A 250 -5.99 8.97 -19.82
N LEU A 251 -5.08 8.22 -19.19
CA LEU A 251 -5.19 7.88 -17.78
C LEU A 251 -5.06 9.11 -16.86
N ASP A 252 -4.25 10.10 -17.22
CA ASP A 252 -4.15 11.37 -16.49
C ASP A 252 -5.49 12.14 -16.49
N VAL A 253 -6.21 12.11 -17.62
CA VAL A 253 -7.56 12.69 -17.72
C VAL A 253 -8.56 11.94 -16.86
N ILE A 254 -8.54 10.60 -16.90
CA ILE A 254 -9.42 9.75 -16.08
C ILE A 254 -9.19 10.02 -14.59
N GLU A 255 -7.94 10.07 -14.15
CA GLU A 255 -7.57 10.35 -12.78
C GLU A 255 -7.98 11.77 -12.34
N LYS A 256 -7.66 12.77 -13.17
CA LYS A 256 -7.98 14.18 -12.91
C LYS A 256 -9.48 14.43 -12.71
N TYR A 257 -10.32 13.83 -13.54
CA TYR A 257 -11.77 14.03 -13.50
C TYR A 257 -12.52 12.95 -12.71
N LYS A 258 -11.79 11.96 -12.14
CA LYS A 258 -12.35 10.84 -11.37
C LYS A 258 -13.45 10.11 -12.12
N ILE A 259 -13.23 9.86 -13.41
CA ILE A 259 -14.16 9.16 -14.30
C ILE A 259 -13.69 7.74 -14.56
N LYS A 260 -14.56 6.92 -15.19
CA LYS A 260 -14.23 5.57 -15.65
C LYS A 260 -14.24 5.46 -17.17
N ALA A 261 -13.55 4.42 -17.64
CA ALA A 261 -13.57 3.98 -19.03
C ALA A 261 -13.44 2.45 -19.08
N THR A 262 -13.64 1.87 -20.27
CA THR A 262 -13.39 0.46 -20.54
C THR A 262 -12.25 0.33 -21.56
N PHE A 263 -11.26 -0.50 -21.26
CA PHE A 263 -10.09 -0.71 -22.12
C PHE A 263 -10.10 -2.14 -22.68
N PHE A 264 -10.29 -2.27 -23.98
CA PHE A 264 -10.15 -3.55 -24.69
C PHE A 264 -8.73 -3.70 -25.20
N MET A 265 -7.89 -4.31 -24.40
CA MET A 265 -6.45 -4.36 -24.63
C MET A 265 -6.06 -5.57 -25.46
N LEU A 266 -4.97 -5.43 -26.23
CA LEU A 266 -4.24 -6.55 -26.82
C LEU A 266 -3.35 -7.20 -25.76
N GLY A 267 -3.40 -8.53 -25.67
CA GLY A 267 -2.61 -9.26 -24.69
C GLY A 267 -1.10 -9.01 -24.80
N ALA A 268 -0.57 -8.94 -26.03
CA ALA A 268 0.83 -8.65 -26.30
C ALA A 268 1.26 -7.25 -25.81
N ASN A 269 0.38 -6.25 -26.00
CA ASN A 269 0.63 -4.89 -25.54
C ASN A 269 0.54 -4.80 -24.02
N ALA A 270 -0.40 -5.52 -23.41
CA ALA A 270 -0.55 -5.59 -21.96
C ALA A 270 0.71 -6.19 -21.29
N GLU A 271 1.27 -7.28 -21.82
CA GLU A 271 2.51 -7.89 -21.34
C GLU A 271 3.70 -6.92 -21.38
N SER A 272 3.77 -6.08 -22.42
CA SER A 272 4.85 -5.10 -22.61
C SER A 272 4.69 -3.85 -21.73
N HIS A 273 3.47 -3.54 -21.26
CA HIS A 273 3.13 -2.31 -20.53
C HIS A 273 2.42 -2.55 -19.20
N THR A 274 2.94 -3.48 -18.40
CA THR A 274 2.32 -3.92 -17.13
C THR A 274 2.02 -2.78 -16.15
N LYS A 275 2.85 -1.74 -16.11
CA LYS A 275 2.62 -0.56 -15.25
C LYS A 275 1.34 0.20 -15.66
N ASN A 276 1.15 0.39 -16.97
CA ASN A 276 -0.03 1.07 -17.51
C ASN A 276 -1.30 0.25 -17.26
N VAL A 277 -1.24 -1.09 -17.46
CA VAL A 277 -2.38 -1.98 -17.13
C VAL A 277 -2.76 -1.90 -15.66
N LYS A 278 -1.76 -1.97 -14.75
CA LYS A 278 -2.01 -1.83 -13.30
C LYS A 278 -2.61 -0.47 -12.94
N ARG A 279 -2.19 0.61 -13.61
CA ARG A 279 -2.77 1.93 -13.41
C ARG A 279 -4.25 1.97 -13.83
N LYS A 280 -4.63 1.35 -14.97
CA LYS A 280 -6.03 1.19 -15.37
C LYS A 280 -6.87 0.49 -14.30
N VAL A 281 -6.33 -0.60 -13.74
CA VAL A 281 -6.97 -1.34 -12.64
C VAL A 281 -7.14 -0.46 -11.41
N SER A 282 -6.08 0.25 -10.98
CA SER A 282 -6.12 1.11 -9.78
C SER A 282 -7.07 2.32 -9.93
N LEU A 283 -7.28 2.81 -11.16
CA LEU A 283 -8.25 3.87 -11.46
C LEU A 283 -9.69 3.36 -11.59
N GLY A 284 -9.94 2.06 -11.33
CA GLY A 284 -11.27 1.46 -11.40
C GLY A 284 -11.86 1.36 -12.81
N CYS A 285 -11.02 1.38 -13.84
CA CYS A 285 -11.45 1.16 -15.21
C CYS A 285 -11.78 -0.31 -15.45
N GLN A 286 -12.74 -0.59 -16.32
CA GLN A 286 -13.05 -1.94 -16.73
C GLN A 286 -11.96 -2.49 -17.65
N ILE A 287 -11.48 -3.69 -17.34
CA ILE A 287 -10.46 -4.38 -18.10
C ILE A 287 -11.14 -5.33 -19.08
N GLY A 288 -10.98 -5.04 -20.37
CA GLY A 288 -11.48 -5.82 -21.48
C GLY A 288 -10.35 -6.47 -22.28
N ASN A 289 -10.71 -7.50 -23.05
CA ASN A 289 -9.82 -8.25 -23.92
C ASN A 289 -10.16 -7.98 -25.40
N HIS A 290 -9.14 -7.71 -26.21
CA HIS A 290 -9.24 -7.49 -27.65
C HIS A 290 -8.39 -8.50 -28.45
N THR A 291 -8.30 -9.75 -27.99
CA THR A 291 -7.42 -10.81 -28.47
C THR A 291 -5.95 -10.64 -28.02
N TYR A 292 -5.08 -11.51 -28.48
CA TYR A 292 -3.67 -11.44 -28.09
C TYR A 292 -2.87 -10.35 -28.81
N ASN A 293 -2.94 -10.32 -30.16
CA ASN A 293 -2.11 -9.42 -30.97
C ASN A 293 -2.83 -8.88 -32.23
N HIS A 294 -4.16 -8.99 -32.31
CA HIS A 294 -4.96 -8.57 -33.45
C HIS A 294 -4.57 -9.27 -34.79
N GLU A 295 -3.93 -10.43 -34.71
CA GLU A 295 -3.48 -11.17 -35.91
C GLU A 295 -4.66 -11.65 -36.74
N HIS A 296 -5.75 -12.11 -36.08
CA HIS A 296 -6.99 -12.48 -36.70
C HIS A 296 -8.01 -11.38 -36.58
N TYR A 297 -8.66 -11.06 -37.71
CA TYR A 297 -9.61 -9.98 -37.85
C TYR A 297 -10.98 -10.47 -38.31
N GLY A 298 -12.02 -9.89 -37.80
CA GLY A 298 -13.39 -10.18 -38.23
C GLY A 298 -13.76 -11.67 -37.99
N LYS A 299 -14.18 -12.37 -39.06
CA LYS A 299 -14.63 -13.77 -38.98
C LYS A 299 -13.53 -14.76 -38.64
N ASN A 300 -12.27 -14.38 -38.76
CA ASN A 300 -11.13 -15.26 -38.52
C ASN A 300 -10.69 -15.33 -37.04
N VAL A 301 -11.26 -14.49 -36.18
CA VAL A 301 -10.98 -14.56 -34.73
C VAL A 301 -11.42 -15.91 -34.18
N ASN A 302 -10.56 -16.61 -33.48
CA ASN A 302 -10.78 -17.94 -32.95
C ASN A 302 -10.68 -17.98 -31.41
N ALA A 303 -11.07 -19.11 -30.82
CA ALA A 303 -11.10 -19.26 -29.36
C ALA A 303 -9.71 -19.10 -28.71
N ASN A 304 -8.65 -19.56 -29.36
CA ASN A 304 -7.30 -19.47 -28.82
C ASN A 304 -6.79 -18.03 -28.72
N ASP A 305 -7.15 -17.16 -29.69
CA ASP A 305 -6.83 -15.73 -29.65
C ASP A 305 -7.42 -15.04 -28.42
N ILE A 306 -8.69 -15.39 -28.12
CA ILE A 306 -9.45 -14.84 -26.99
C ILE A 306 -8.82 -15.31 -25.66
N ILE A 307 -8.60 -16.62 -25.53
CA ILE A 307 -8.07 -17.23 -24.31
C ILE A 307 -6.63 -16.77 -24.03
N LYS A 308 -5.78 -16.69 -25.07
CA LYS A 308 -4.41 -16.23 -24.95
C LYS A 308 -4.34 -14.77 -24.55
N GLY A 309 -5.19 -13.91 -25.16
CA GLY A 309 -5.30 -12.50 -24.81
C GLY A 309 -5.72 -12.31 -23.36
N ALA A 310 -6.77 -13.02 -22.92
CA ALA A 310 -7.26 -12.92 -21.56
C ALA A 310 -6.18 -13.29 -20.51
N LYS A 311 -5.44 -14.40 -20.73
CA LYS A 311 -4.36 -14.84 -19.84
C LYS A 311 -3.21 -13.83 -19.76
N ALA A 312 -2.84 -13.23 -20.88
CA ALA A 312 -1.78 -12.21 -20.94
C ALA A 312 -2.17 -10.95 -20.16
N ILE A 313 -3.40 -10.47 -20.34
CA ILE A 313 -3.94 -9.31 -19.63
C ILE A 313 -4.05 -9.58 -18.12
N GLU A 314 -4.56 -10.75 -17.72
CA GLU A 314 -4.63 -11.16 -16.31
C GLU A 314 -3.25 -11.18 -15.66
N LYS A 315 -2.25 -11.74 -16.34
CA LYS A 315 -0.87 -11.75 -15.86
C LYS A 315 -0.29 -10.34 -15.70
N ALA A 316 -0.60 -9.43 -16.63
CA ALA A 316 -0.11 -8.05 -16.61
C ALA A 316 -0.76 -7.19 -15.52
N GLY A 317 -2.08 -7.31 -15.33
CA GLY A 317 -2.89 -6.46 -14.45
C GLY A 317 -3.20 -7.07 -13.09
N GLY A 318 -3.05 -8.39 -12.92
CA GLY A 318 -3.44 -9.11 -11.71
C GLY A 318 -4.95 -9.33 -11.57
N VAL A 319 -5.74 -8.96 -12.58
CA VAL A 319 -7.19 -9.13 -12.63
C VAL A 319 -7.63 -9.75 -13.96
N LYS A 320 -8.64 -10.60 -13.93
CA LYS A 320 -9.23 -11.18 -15.15
C LYS A 320 -9.97 -10.10 -15.94
N PRO A 321 -9.85 -10.09 -17.29
CA PRO A 321 -10.73 -9.27 -18.11
C PRO A 321 -12.20 -9.67 -17.89
N THR A 322 -13.06 -8.67 -17.70
CA THR A 322 -14.51 -8.86 -17.49
C THR A 322 -15.33 -8.62 -18.75
N ALA A 323 -14.70 -8.22 -19.84
CA ALA A 323 -15.36 -7.88 -21.10
C ALA A 323 -14.54 -8.32 -22.30
N PHE A 324 -15.18 -8.50 -23.44
CA PHE A 324 -14.54 -8.80 -24.72
C PHE A 324 -15.08 -7.91 -25.84
N ARG A 325 -14.18 -7.43 -26.70
CA ARG A 325 -14.53 -6.83 -28.00
C ARG A 325 -13.77 -7.53 -29.10
N SER A 326 -14.50 -7.92 -30.15
CA SER A 326 -13.90 -8.58 -31.29
C SER A 326 -13.21 -7.59 -32.23
N PRO A 327 -11.97 -7.85 -32.68
CA PRO A 327 -11.33 -7.11 -33.76
C PRO A 327 -12.26 -6.87 -34.95
N GLY A 328 -12.46 -5.59 -35.30
CA GLY A 328 -13.39 -5.18 -36.36
C GLY A 328 -14.88 -5.35 -36.02
N GLY A 329 -15.22 -5.64 -34.78
CA GLY A 329 -16.61 -5.70 -34.30
C GLY A 329 -17.45 -6.87 -34.79
N ILE A 330 -16.87 -7.84 -35.54
CA ILE A 330 -17.59 -9.00 -36.06
C ILE A 330 -17.64 -10.09 -34.99
N THR A 331 -18.82 -10.57 -34.68
CA THR A 331 -19.05 -11.61 -33.67
C THR A 331 -19.60 -12.88 -34.32
N THR A 332 -18.84 -13.95 -34.25
CA THR A 332 -19.21 -15.31 -34.73
C THR A 332 -19.75 -16.17 -33.59
N ASP A 333 -20.33 -17.33 -33.90
CA ASP A 333 -20.76 -18.29 -32.89
C ASP A 333 -19.60 -18.84 -32.05
N VAL A 334 -18.40 -18.97 -32.66
CA VAL A 334 -17.17 -19.35 -31.93
C VAL A 334 -16.84 -18.32 -30.89
N ILE A 335 -16.88 -17.02 -31.25
CA ILE A 335 -16.59 -15.92 -30.32
C ILE A 335 -17.62 -15.90 -29.19
N ARG A 336 -18.92 -15.99 -29.50
CA ARG A 336 -19.99 -15.99 -28.49
C ARG A 336 -19.84 -17.16 -27.52
N LYS A 337 -19.61 -18.37 -28.05
CA LYS A 337 -19.41 -19.57 -27.25
C LYS A 337 -18.20 -19.42 -26.32
N THR A 338 -17.07 -19.00 -26.87
CA THR A 338 -15.84 -18.79 -26.07
C THR A 338 -16.04 -17.74 -24.99
N CYS A 339 -16.66 -16.60 -25.28
CA CYS A 339 -16.94 -15.55 -24.30
C CYS A 339 -17.91 -16.06 -23.20
N LYS A 340 -18.92 -16.86 -23.56
CA LYS A 340 -19.80 -17.51 -22.60
C LYS A 340 -19.04 -18.46 -21.67
N GLU A 341 -18.13 -19.27 -22.20
CA GLU A 341 -17.28 -20.18 -21.44
C GLU A 341 -16.28 -19.42 -20.54
N GLN A 342 -15.80 -18.26 -20.98
CA GLN A 342 -14.93 -17.39 -20.19
C GLN A 342 -15.70 -16.51 -19.18
N ASN A 343 -17.03 -16.58 -19.17
CA ASN A 343 -17.95 -15.80 -18.34
C ASN A 343 -17.82 -14.29 -18.57
N VAL A 344 -17.70 -13.84 -19.84
CA VAL A 344 -17.60 -12.42 -20.21
C VAL A 344 -18.66 -12.03 -21.25
N PRO A 345 -19.28 -10.83 -21.11
CA PRO A 345 -20.11 -10.22 -22.15
C PRO A 345 -19.26 -9.69 -23.30
N LEU A 346 -19.92 -9.40 -24.44
CA LEU A 346 -19.31 -8.77 -25.59
C LEU A 346 -19.83 -7.34 -25.73
N TYR A 347 -18.92 -6.41 -26.11
CA TYR A 347 -19.28 -5.03 -26.36
C TYR A 347 -18.95 -4.61 -27.78
N TYR A 348 -19.93 -4.03 -28.46
CA TYR A 348 -19.78 -3.28 -29.69
C TYR A 348 -19.70 -1.79 -29.37
N TRP A 349 -20.15 -0.93 -30.23
CA TRP A 349 -20.27 0.52 -30.00
C TRP A 349 -21.53 1.05 -30.71
N SER A 350 -22.07 2.13 -30.21
CA SER A 350 -23.13 2.89 -30.82
C SER A 350 -22.60 4.15 -31.50
N LEU A 351 -21.46 4.67 -31.05
CA LEU A 351 -20.80 5.84 -31.64
C LEU A 351 -19.34 5.51 -31.99
N ASP A 352 -19.02 5.54 -33.30
CA ASP A 352 -17.66 5.41 -33.82
C ASP A 352 -17.08 6.80 -34.06
N THR A 353 -16.01 7.15 -33.35
CA THR A 353 -15.32 8.44 -33.54
C THR A 353 -14.52 8.50 -34.82
N GLN A 354 -14.23 7.36 -35.45
CA GLN A 354 -13.34 7.20 -36.60
C GLN A 354 -11.93 7.80 -36.35
N ASP A 355 -11.48 7.79 -35.12
CA ASP A 355 -10.15 8.28 -34.72
C ASP A 355 -9.01 7.51 -35.42
N TRP A 356 -9.20 6.19 -35.58
CA TRP A 356 -8.30 5.29 -36.30
C TRP A 356 -8.10 5.70 -37.79
N LYS A 357 -9.06 6.40 -38.37
CA LYS A 357 -9.04 6.86 -39.78
C LYS A 357 -8.63 8.32 -39.89
N SER A 358 -9.24 9.20 -39.10
CA SER A 358 -9.06 10.65 -39.22
C SER A 358 -7.72 11.13 -38.67
N ARG A 359 -7.27 10.56 -37.56
CA ARG A 359 -6.08 11.00 -36.83
C ARG A 359 -6.07 12.52 -36.54
N ASP A 360 -7.25 13.09 -36.32
CA ASP A 360 -7.52 14.52 -36.22
C ASP A 360 -8.35 14.79 -34.97
N ALA A 361 -7.75 15.44 -33.98
CA ALA A 361 -8.36 15.68 -32.65
C ALA A 361 -9.63 16.53 -32.75
N ASP A 362 -9.69 17.49 -33.66
CA ASP A 362 -10.88 18.34 -33.87
C ASP A 362 -12.03 17.53 -34.45
N LYS A 363 -11.78 16.67 -35.43
CA LYS A 363 -12.81 15.79 -36.01
C LYS A 363 -13.35 14.81 -34.98
N ILE A 364 -12.46 14.19 -34.16
CA ILE A 364 -12.85 13.29 -33.10
C ILE A 364 -13.74 14.02 -32.08
N TYR A 365 -13.29 15.19 -31.58
CA TYR A 365 -14.03 16.02 -30.66
C TYR A 365 -15.43 16.40 -31.25
N ASN A 366 -15.47 16.94 -32.47
CA ASN A 366 -16.71 17.36 -33.07
C ASN A 366 -17.67 16.21 -33.33
N THR A 367 -17.17 15.02 -33.70
CA THR A 367 -17.99 13.81 -33.88
C THR A 367 -18.68 13.44 -32.57
N VAL A 368 -17.95 13.38 -31.47
CA VAL A 368 -18.53 13.07 -30.14
C VAL A 368 -19.53 14.15 -29.75
N MET A 369 -19.14 15.43 -29.77
CA MET A 369 -19.98 16.53 -29.29
C MET A 369 -21.28 16.70 -30.07
N LYS A 370 -21.31 16.25 -31.31
CA LYS A 370 -22.48 16.34 -32.23
C LYS A 370 -23.41 15.14 -32.08
N HIS A 371 -22.88 13.94 -31.80
CA HIS A 371 -23.65 12.71 -31.93
C HIS A 371 -23.83 11.93 -30.62
N VAL A 372 -23.18 12.35 -29.52
CA VAL A 372 -23.28 11.62 -28.26
C VAL A 372 -24.69 11.67 -27.67
N GLU A 373 -25.19 10.50 -27.31
CA GLU A 373 -26.50 10.32 -26.67
C GLU A 373 -26.35 9.57 -25.33
N ASP A 374 -27.38 9.68 -24.50
CA ASP A 374 -27.44 8.94 -23.24
C ASP A 374 -27.50 7.43 -23.47
N GLY A 375 -26.61 6.68 -22.90
CA GLY A 375 -26.51 5.23 -23.06
C GLY A 375 -25.50 4.78 -24.12
N ASP A 376 -24.76 5.69 -24.74
CA ASP A 376 -23.79 5.35 -25.78
C ASP A 376 -22.56 4.59 -25.23
N ILE A 377 -22.09 3.64 -26.04
CA ILE A 377 -20.76 3.06 -25.99
C ILE A 377 -19.95 3.69 -27.12
N ILE A 378 -18.92 4.47 -26.77
CA ILE A 378 -18.10 5.24 -27.70
C ILE A 378 -16.81 4.50 -28.00
N LEU A 379 -16.53 4.24 -29.29
CA LEU A 379 -15.28 3.63 -29.75
C LEU A 379 -14.20 4.68 -29.97
N MET A 380 -13.06 4.47 -29.35
CA MET A 380 -11.79 5.17 -29.53
C MET A 380 -10.62 4.17 -29.47
N HIS A 381 -9.40 4.63 -29.78
CA HIS A 381 -8.18 3.83 -29.70
C HIS A 381 -7.11 4.59 -28.91
N GLU A 382 -6.64 4.01 -27.79
CA GLU A 382 -5.67 4.69 -26.90
C GLU A 382 -4.24 4.77 -27.45
N ILE A 383 -4.02 4.22 -28.64
CA ILE A 383 -2.70 4.19 -29.28
C ILE A 383 -2.41 5.46 -30.11
N TYR A 384 -3.32 6.42 -30.20
CA TYR A 384 -3.16 7.62 -31.03
C TYR A 384 -3.11 8.90 -30.19
N GLY A 385 -2.07 9.73 -30.41
CA GLY A 385 -1.95 11.04 -29.76
C GLY A 385 -3.13 11.97 -30.01
N SER A 386 -3.69 11.96 -31.24
CA SER A 386 -4.90 12.73 -31.60
C SER A 386 -6.14 12.31 -30.80
N THR A 387 -6.23 11.04 -30.39
CA THR A 387 -7.30 10.57 -29.51
C THR A 387 -7.12 11.12 -28.11
N ALA A 388 -5.89 11.12 -27.57
CA ALA A 388 -5.60 11.72 -26.28
C ALA A 388 -5.89 13.23 -26.28
N ASP A 389 -5.45 13.98 -27.33
CA ASP A 389 -5.74 15.41 -27.50
C ASP A 389 -7.26 15.71 -27.51
N ALA A 390 -8.03 14.86 -28.21
CA ALA A 390 -9.48 14.98 -28.25
C ALA A 390 -10.11 14.66 -26.89
N PHE A 391 -9.66 13.61 -26.23
CA PHE A 391 -10.22 13.14 -24.95
C PHE A 391 -10.03 14.16 -23.82
N GLU A 392 -8.87 14.85 -23.77
CA GLU A 392 -8.61 15.96 -22.84
C GLU A 392 -9.66 17.07 -22.93
N ARG A 393 -10.28 17.27 -24.12
CA ARG A 393 -11.30 18.27 -24.38
C ARG A 393 -12.72 17.74 -24.24
N ILE A 394 -12.97 16.48 -24.63
CA ILE A 394 -14.26 15.82 -24.58
C ILE A 394 -14.75 15.69 -23.14
N VAL A 395 -13.88 15.20 -22.24
CA VAL A 395 -14.27 14.91 -20.85
C VAL A 395 -14.83 16.14 -20.14
N PRO A 396 -14.12 17.27 -20.02
CA PRO A 396 -14.69 18.45 -19.34
C PRO A 396 -15.93 19.00 -20.03
N ALA A 397 -16.02 18.92 -21.36
CA ALA A 397 -17.17 19.39 -22.10
C ALA A 397 -18.43 18.55 -21.81
N LEU A 398 -18.32 17.23 -21.75
CA LEU A 398 -19.43 16.34 -21.45
C LEU A 398 -19.83 16.38 -19.97
N ILE A 399 -18.87 16.49 -19.04
CA ILE A 399 -19.16 16.73 -17.62
C ILE A 399 -19.99 18.03 -17.46
N LYS A 400 -19.61 19.10 -18.16
CA LYS A 400 -20.37 20.36 -18.15
C LYS A 400 -21.81 20.22 -18.72
N LYS A 401 -22.03 19.28 -19.65
CA LYS A 401 -23.35 18.91 -20.14
C LYS A 401 -24.10 17.94 -19.20
N GLY A 402 -23.52 17.53 -18.08
CA GLY A 402 -24.13 16.66 -17.09
C GLY A 402 -23.92 15.17 -17.32
N TYR A 403 -23.15 14.76 -18.33
CA TYR A 403 -22.84 13.34 -18.56
C TYR A 403 -21.97 12.74 -17.47
N GLN A 404 -22.27 11.50 -17.13
CA GLN A 404 -21.43 10.63 -16.30
C GLN A 404 -20.67 9.65 -17.20
N PHE A 405 -19.43 9.37 -16.83
CA PHE A 405 -18.57 8.40 -17.51
C PHE A 405 -18.52 7.13 -16.66
N VAL A 406 -19.02 6.05 -17.20
CA VAL A 406 -19.13 4.76 -16.53
C VAL A 406 -18.46 3.64 -17.35
N THR A 407 -18.27 2.47 -16.78
CA THR A 407 -17.81 1.30 -17.52
C THR A 407 -18.93 0.72 -18.39
N CYS A 408 -18.60 -0.16 -19.34
CA CYS A 408 -19.62 -0.84 -20.15
C CYS A 408 -20.57 -1.68 -19.29
N ASP A 409 -20.05 -2.42 -18.28
CA ASP A 409 -20.88 -3.22 -17.38
C ASP A 409 -21.83 -2.35 -16.56
N GLU A 410 -21.34 -1.23 -16.04
CA GLU A 410 -22.13 -0.26 -15.30
C GLU A 410 -23.20 0.39 -16.17
N LEU A 411 -22.86 0.77 -17.40
CA LEU A 411 -23.80 1.36 -18.34
C LEU A 411 -24.97 0.41 -18.62
N VAL A 412 -24.67 -0.85 -18.99
CA VAL A 412 -25.68 -1.84 -19.28
C VAL A 412 -26.53 -2.13 -18.04
N THR A 413 -25.90 -2.32 -16.88
CA THR A 413 -26.61 -2.55 -15.62
C THR A 413 -27.54 -1.40 -15.28
N ALA A 414 -27.06 -0.16 -15.38
CA ALA A 414 -27.84 1.04 -15.07
C ALA A 414 -29.03 1.22 -16.04
N LYS A 415 -28.82 1.00 -17.33
CA LYS A 415 -29.85 1.24 -18.36
C LYS A 415 -30.84 0.08 -18.52
N SER A 416 -30.40 -1.16 -18.34
CA SER A 416 -31.26 -2.34 -18.52
C SER A 416 -31.86 -2.87 -17.20
N GLY A 417 -31.33 -2.45 -16.05
CA GLY A 417 -31.69 -2.96 -14.73
C GLY A 417 -31.15 -4.38 -14.45
N LYS A 418 -30.28 -4.92 -15.31
CA LYS A 418 -29.69 -6.26 -15.19
C LYS A 418 -28.20 -6.23 -15.52
N ALA A 419 -27.43 -7.06 -14.83
CA ALA A 419 -26.04 -7.28 -15.17
C ALA A 419 -25.90 -7.85 -16.60
N PRO A 420 -24.84 -7.47 -17.35
CA PRO A 420 -24.62 -8.01 -18.70
C PRO A 420 -24.36 -9.50 -18.67
N GLU A 421 -24.96 -10.23 -19.62
CA GLU A 421 -24.90 -11.68 -19.69
C GLU A 421 -23.70 -12.16 -20.53
N PRO A 422 -22.97 -13.20 -20.08
CA PRO A 422 -21.86 -13.78 -20.82
C PRO A 422 -22.27 -14.30 -22.22
N GLY A 423 -21.45 -13.97 -23.22
CA GLY A 423 -21.70 -14.36 -24.62
C GLY A 423 -22.72 -13.50 -25.35
N ILE A 424 -23.37 -12.57 -24.67
CA ILE A 424 -24.30 -11.59 -25.28
C ILE A 424 -23.55 -10.35 -25.72
N GLN A 425 -23.88 -9.80 -26.89
CA GLN A 425 -23.25 -8.58 -27.44
C GLN A 425 -24.14 -7.36 -27.25
N TYR A 426 -23.62 -6.38 -26.53
CA TYR A 426 -24.27 -5.08 -26.27
C TYR A 426 -23.73 -4.02 -27.22
N VAL A 427 -24.63 -3.21 -27.81
CA VAL A 427 -24.28 -2.11 -28.71
C VAL A 427 -24.26 -0.78 -27.97
N ASN A 428 -25.16 -0.62 -27.03
CA ASN A 428 -25.26 0.52 -26.09
C ASN A 428 -25.86 0.01 -24.77
N GLY A 429 -26.24 0.90 -23.87
CA GLY A 429 -26.81 0.55 -22.56
C GLY A 429 -28.08 -0.32 -22.59
N THR A 430 -28.81 -0.36 -23.69
CA THR A 430 -30.10 -1.09 -23.81
C THR A 430 -30.18 -2.07 -24.97
N THR A 431 -29.40 -1.87 -26.02
CA THR A 431 -29.52 -2.61 -27.28
C THR A 431 -28.57 -3.80 -27.34
N ILE A 432 -29.14 -4.98 -27.63
CA ILE A 432 -28.44 -6.25 -27.81
C ILE A 432 -28.36 -6.58 -29.30
N LYS A 433 -27.20 -7.03 -29.78
CA LYS A 433 -27.01 -7.55 -31.13
C LYS A 433 -27.05 -9.09 -31.11
N ASN A 434 -28.18 -9.67 -31.45
CA ASN A 434 -28.41 -11.12 -31.36
C ASN A 434 -28.05 -11.94 -32.61
N LYS A 435 -27.66 -11.31 -33.73
CA LYS A 435 -27.34 -12.00 -34.98
C LYS A 435 -25.88 -11.91 -35.36
N THR A 436 -25.30 -13.05 -35.78
CA THR A 436 -24.07 -13.11 -36.57
C THR A 436 -24.29 -12.39 -37.89
N SER A 437 -23.62 -11.27 -38.10
CA SER A 437 -23.62 -10.56 -39.38
C SER A 437 -22.43 -10.98 -40.22
#